data_67a04816758a41b7cf4a830f99136332
#
_entry.id   67a04816758a41b7cf4a830f99136332
#
_cell.length_a   1.000
_cell.length_b   1.000
_cell.length_c   1.000
_cell.angle_alpha   90.00
_cell.angle_beta   90.00
_cell.angle_gamma   90.00
#
_symmetry.space_group_name_H-M   'P 1'
#
loop_
_entity.id
_entity.type
_entity.pdbx_description
1 polymer ?
#
loop_
_entity_poly.entity_id
_entity_poly.type
_entity_poly.pdbx_seq_one_letter_code
_entity_poly.pdbx_strand_id
1 'polypeptide(L)'
;MVITTAALASAAQNNGGFKYSDEKFADLQMLRYKVEGFENLSLKEKTLVYYLQQAALCGRDILFDQNCRYNLRIRKMLETVYTDYKGDRKTKDFQALEVYLKRVWFSNGIHHHYGSEKFVPGFSEAFFEKALRSVDKRKLPLEKGQTLDDLIKEVFPVIFNPEVMPMRVNQTDGQDLVKTSACNYYGKDVTQADAEEFYNKMKKPDEAEPVMYGLNSRLVKENGKVVEKVWRSGGLYGKAIDKIIY
;
A
#
# COMPACT_ATOMS: atom_id res chain seq x y z
N MET A 1 -37.09 23.05 11.77
CA MET A 1 -35.73 23.38 12.26
C MET A 1 -34.80 23.11 11.10
N VAL A 2 -34.44 24.16 10.37
CA VAL A 2 -33.60 24.05 9.16
C VAL A 2 -32.15 24.17 9.61
N ILE A 3 -31.39 23.09 9.46
CA ILE A 3 -29.94 23.12 9.71
C ILE A 3 -29.27 23.64 8.45
N THR A 4 -28.89 24.90 8.45
CA THR A 4 -28.04 25.52 7.43
C THR A 4 -26.62 25.00 7.62
N THR A 5 -26.19 24.12 6.74
CA THR A 5 -24.75 23.77 6.63
C THR A 5 -24.00 24.96 6.07
N ALA A 6 -23.29 25.67 6.95
CA ALA A 6 -22.34 26.69 6.56
C ALA A 6 -21.17 26.01 5.84
N ALA A 7 -21.05 26.22 4.53
CA ALA A 7 -19.85 25.89 3.78
C ALA A 7 -18.72 26.79 4.30
N LEU A 8 -17.79 26.20 5.02
CA LEU A 8 -16.50 26.83 5.34
C LEU A 8 -15.75 27.05 4.03
N ALA A 9 -15.90 28.22 3.45
CA ALA A 9 -15.02 28.71 2.40
C ALA A 9 -13.60 28.82 3.02
N SER A 10 -12.73 27.90 2.66
CA SER A 10 -11.30 27.97 2.95
C SER A 10 -10.76 29.26 2.35
N ALA A 11 -10.54 30.26 3.19
CA ALA A 11 -9.80 31.45 2.80
C ALA A 11 -8.40 31.03 2.37
N ALA A 12 -8.14 31.07 1.07
CA ALA A 12 -6.80 30.95 0.52
C ALA A 12 -5.98 32.13 1.06
N GLN A 13 -5.23 31.90 2.11
CA GLN A 13 -4.24 32.86 2.57
C GLN A 13 -3.18 33.00 1.46
N ASN A 14 -3.13 34.19 0.90
CA ASN A 14 -2.22 34.57 -0.17
C ASN A 14 -0.80 34.76 0.39
N ASN A 15 -0.12 33.65 0.73
CA ASN A 15 1.26 33.64 1.19
C ASN A 15 2.21 33.52 0.00
N GLY A 16 2.46 34.63 -0.71
CA GLY A 16 3.50 34.72 -1.71
C GLY A 16 3.33 33.79 -2.93
N GLY A 17 2.11 33.48 -3.35
CA GLY A 17 1.83 32.71 -4.57
C GLY A 17 2.02 31.18 -4.46
N PHE A 18 2.40 30.64 -3.28
CA PHE A 18 2.54 29.20 -3.12
C PHE A 18 1.16 28.53 -2.99
N LYS A 19 0.90 27.55 -3.86
CA LYS A 19 -0.35 26.80 -3.87
C LYS A 19 -0.27 25.62 -2.89
N TYR A 20 -0.89 25.74 -1.70
CA TYR A 20 -0.91 24.70 -0.68
C TYR A 20 -1.89 23.55 -1.01
N SER A 21 -3.04 23.88 -1.61
CA SER A 21 -4.03 22.87 -2.03
C SER A 21 -3.76 22.45 -3.46
N ASP A 22 -3.65 21.15 -3.71
CA ASP A 22 -3.44 20.56 -5.02
C ASP A 22 -4.70 19.81 -5.48
N GLU A 23 -4.56 18.63 -6.04
CA GLU A 23 -5.66 17.82 -6.57
C GLU A 23 -6.58 17.29 -5.44
N LYS A 24 -7.88 17.31 -5.70
CA LYS A 24 -8.88 16.60 -4.90
C LYS A 24 -9.44 15.43 -5.70
N PHE A 25 -9.44 14.23 -5.12
CA PHE A 25 -10.05 13.05 -5.73
C PHE A 25 -10.70 12.19 -4.65
N ALA A 26 -11.87 11.62 -4.94
CA ALA A 26 -12.69 10.91 -3.96
C ALA A 26 -12.89 11.76 -2.69
N ASP A 27 -12.57 11.22 -1.53
CA ASP A 27 -12.60 11.87 -0.21
C ASP A 27 -11.25 12.48 0.21
N LEU A 28 -10.26 12.50 -0.68
CA LEU A 28 -8.90 12.93 -0.40
C LEU A 28 -8.60 14.30 -1.02
N GLN A 29 -7.93 15.16 -0.23
CA GLN A 29 -7.36 16.42 -0.67
C GLN A 29 -5.84 16.35 -0.55
N MET A 30 -5.12 16.48 -1.66
CA MET A 30 -3.67 16.58 -1.63
C MET A 30 -3.25 17.99 -1.18
N LEU A 31 -2.34 18.02 -0.20
CA LEU A 31 -1.74 19.24 0.30
C LEU A 31 -0.26 19.27 -0.07
N ARG A 32 0.22 20.44 -0.41
CA ARG A 32 1.64 20.73 -0.62
C ARG A 32 2.15 21.53 0.56
N TYR A 33 3.38 21.27 0.95
CA TYR A 33 4.04 22.00 2.01
C TYR A 33 5.25 22.75 1.45
N LYS A 34 5.40 24.00 1.86
CA LYS A 34 6.64 24.74 1.64
C LYS A 34 7.57 24.46 2.82
N VAL A 35 8.78 24.01 2.52
CA VAL A 35 9.81 23.79 3.54
C VAL A 35 10.62 25.08 3.66
N GLU A 36 10.23 25.93 4.60
CA GLU A 36 10.92 27.19 4.86
C GLU A 36 12.32 26.92 5.44
N GLY A 37 13.28 27.69 5.01
CA GLY A 37 14.67 27.55 5.44
C GLY A 37 15.50 26.52 4.64
N PHE A 38 14.88 25.75 3.73
CA PHE A 38 15.62 24.81 2.88
C PHE A 38 16.72 25.51 2.05
N GLU A 39 16.44 26.74 1.63
CA GLU A 39 17.37 27.57 0.86
C GLU A 39 18.66 27.86 1.64
N ASN A 40 18.59 27.94 2.97
CA ASN A 40 19.71 28.27 3.86
C ASN A 40 20.64 27.07 4.13
N LEU A 41 20.21 25.86 3.77
CA LEU A 41 21.04 24.67 3.90
C LEU A 41 22.27 24.76 3.00
N SER A 42 23.41 24.30 3.50
CA SER A 42 24.62 24.14 2.70
C SER A 42 24.40 23.12 1.56
N LEU A 43 25.24 23.17 0.52
CA LEU A 43 25.20 22.18 -0.57
C LEU A 43 25.33 20.76 -0.04
N LYS A 44 26.17 20.53 0.97
CA LYS A 44 26.35 19.20 1.59
C LYS A 44 25.06 18.69 2.22
N GLU A 45 24.36 19.53 2.97
CA GLU A 45 23.07 19.17 3.60
C GLU A 45 21.98 18.94 2.53
N LYS A 46 21.88 19.78 1.52
CA LYS A 46 20.95 19.58 0.39
C LYS A 46 21.22 18.26 -0.33
N THR A 47 22.48 17.92 -0.54
CA THR A 47 22.89 16.66 -1.16
C THR A 47 22.50 15.46 -0.28
N LEU A 48 22.70 15.56 1.04
CA LEU A 48 22.26 14.51 1.97
C LEU A 48 20.74 14.31 1.91
N VAL A 49 19.95 15.40 1.98
CA VAL A 49 18.48 15.31 1.88
C VAL A 49 18.04 14.67 0.57
N TYR A 50 18.71 15.03 -0.55
CA TYR A 50 18.42 14.42 -1.85
C TYR A 50 18.63 12.88 -1.82
N TYR A 51 19.78 12.41 -1.33
CA TYR A 51 20.04 10.96 -1.28
C TYR A 51 19.13 10.22 -0.29
N LEU A 52 18.82 10.82 0.87
CA LEU A 52 17.85 10.25 1.80
C LEU A 52 16.45 10.12 1.18
N GLN A 53 16.03 11.10 0.38
CA GLN A 53 14.78 11.01 -0.37
C GLN A 53 14.83 9.89 -1.42
N GLN A 54 15.93 9.75 -2.18
CA GLN A 54 16.08 8.67 -3.15
C GLN A 54 16.03 7.29 -2.45
N ALA A 55 16.70 7.14 -1.32
CA ALA A 55 16.65 5.93 -0.51
C ALA A 55 15.21 5.61 -0.05
N ALA A 56 14.48 6.60 0.46
CA ALA A 56 13.08 6.43 0.87
C ALA A 56 12.18 5.98 -0.28
N LEU A 57 12.38 6.50 -1.49
CA LEU A 57 11.63 6.08 -2.69
C LEU A 57 11.89 4.61 -3.06
N CYS A 58 13.10 4.10 -2.82
CA CYS A 58 13.42 2.70 -3.06
C CYS A 58 12.67 1.75 -2.10
N GLY A 59 12.33 2.23 -0.89
CA GLY A 59 11.56 1.45 0.09
C GLY A 59 10.05 1.40 -0.15
N ARG A 60 9.52 2.20 -1.07
CA ARG A 60 8.06 2.32 -1.27
C ARG A 60 7.36 1.00 -1.56
N ASP A 61 7.97 0.13 -2.37
CA ASP A 61 7.38 -1.17 -2.72
C ASP A 61 7.28 -2.11 -1.52
N ILE A 62 8.14 -1.94 -0.53
CA ILE A 62 8.08 -2.67 0.73
C ILE A 62 6.77 -2.36 1.45
N LEU A 63 6.37 -1.08 1.55
CA LEU A 63 5.12 -0.67 2.19
C LEU A 63 3.89 -1.28 1.49
N PHE A 64 3.88 -1.28 0.15
CA PHE A 64 2.80 -1.92 -0.61
C PHE A 64 2.65 -3.40 -0.27
N ASP A 65 3.75 -4.15 -0.27
CA ASP A 65 3.73 -5.58 0.03
C ASP A 65 3.38 -5.87 1.49
N GLN A 66 3.86 -5.06 2.44
CA GLN A 66 3.53 -5.18 3.86
C GLN A 66 2.04 -4.94 4.14
N ASN A 67 1.42 -4.00 3.45
CA ASN A 67 -0.01 -3.69 3.62
C ASN A 67 -0.91 -4.80 3.08
N CYS A 68 -0.54 -5.47 2.00
CA CYS A 68 -1.20 -6.68 1.49
C CYS A 68 -0.32 -7.33 0.42
N ARG A 69 -0.15 -8.64 0.47
CA ARG A 69 0.68 -9.42 -0.49
C ARG A 69 0.27 -9.30 -1.96
N TYR A 70 -0.94 -8.81 -2.24
CA TYR A 70 -1.43 -8.61 -3.61
C TYR A 70 -1.22 -7.18 -4.12
N ASN A 71 -0.89 -6.23 -3.25
CA ASN A 71 -0.88 -4.81 -3.59
C ASN A 71 0.07 -4.47 -4.75
N LEU A 72 1.28 -5.04 -4.79
CA LEU A 72 2.23 -4.78 -5.89
C LEU A 72 1.69 -5.29 -7.23
N ARG A 73 1.06 -6.46 -7.23
CA ARG A 73 0.46 -7.03 -8.44
C ARG A 73 -0.75 -6.23 -8.89
N ILE A 74 -1.65 -5.86 -7.96
CA ILE A 74 -2.83 -5.01 -8.24
C ILE A 74 -2.39 -3.65 -8.77
N ARG A 75 -1.45 -2.99 -8.11
CA ARG A 75 -0.89 -1.72 -8.57
C ARG A 75 -0.36 -1.84 -9.99
N LYS A 76 0.44 -2.86 -10.27
CA LYS A 76 1.01 -3.08 -11.61
C LYS A 76 -0.05 -3.33 -12.68
N MET A 77 -1.11 -4.07 -12.37
CA MET A 77 -2.25 -4.28 -13.28
C MET A 77 -2.95 -2.96 -13.59
N LEU A 78 -3.28 -2.18 -12.57
CA LEU A 78 -3.95 -0.87 -12.70
C LEU A 78 -3.08 0.13 -13.48
N GLU A 79 -1.80 0.26 -13.14
CA GLU A 79 -0.84 1.13 -13.83
C GLU A 79 -0.68 0.74 -15.31
N THR A 80 -0.63 -0.56 -15.62
CA THR A 80 -0.51 -1.04 -17.00
C THR A 80 -1.76 -0.68 -17.81
N VAL A 81 -2.95 -0.89 -17.24
CA VAL A 81 -4.20 -0.46 -17.90
C VAL A 81 -4.23 1.07 -18.04
N TYR A 82 -3.91 1.80 -16.97
CA TYR A 82 -3.91 3.27 -17.00
C TYR A 82 -2.99 3.85 -18.09
N THR A 83 -1.82 3.25 -18.30
CA THR A 83 -0.85 3.73 -19.29
C THR A 83 -1.14 3.27 -20.71
N ASP A 84 -1.53 2.01 -20.89
CA ASP A 84 -1.52 1.34 -22.19
C ASP A 84 -2.90 1.17 -22.82
N TYR A 85 -3.99 1.37 -22.06
CA TYR A 85 -5.35 1.23 -22.57
C TYR A 85 -5.63 2.16 -23.76
N LYS A 86 -6.07 1.59 -24.89
CA LYS A 86 -6.32 2.30 -26.14
C LYS A 86 -7.82 2.61 -26.38
N GLY A 87 -8.72 2.14 -25.50
CA GLY A 87 -10.12 2.43 -25.58
C GLY A 87 -10.48 3.85 -25.12
N ASP A 88 -11.77 4.15 -25.07
CA ASP A 88 -12.25 5.46 -24.63
C ASP A 88 -12.03 5.68 -23.13
N ARG A 89 -11.15 6.63 -22.81
CA ARG A 89 -10.80 7.03 -21.44
C ARG A 89 -11.83 7.96 -20.78
N LYS A 90 -12.84 8.42 -21.54
CA LYS A 90 -13.91 9.27 -21.00
C LYS A 90 -15.06 8.45 -20.43
N THR A 91 -15.03 7.12 -20.56
CA THR A 91 -16.05 6.25 -19.97
C THR A 91 -16.05 6.33 -18.45
N LYS A 92 -17.22 6.10 -17.85
CA LYS A 92 -17.36 6.08 -16.38
C LYS A 92 -16.45 5.04 -15.72
N ASP A 93 -16.33 3.86 -16.32
CA ASP A 93 -15.43 2.81 -15.82
C ASP A 93 -13.96 3.25 -15.82
N PHE A 94 -13.46 3.88 -16.90
CA PHE A 94 -12.07 4.32 -16.93
C PHE A 94 -11.79 5.45 -15.93
N GLN A 95 -12.71 6.40 -15.79
CA GLN A 95 -12.60 7.47 -14.79
C GLN A 95 -12.62 6.89 -13.36
N ALA A 96 -13.47 5.91 -13.09
CA ALA A 96 -13.50 5.22 -11.81
C ALA A 96 -12.21 4.41 -11.54
N LEU A 97 -11.62 3.79 -12.58
CA LEU A 97 -10.31 3.13 -12.48
C LEU A 97 -9.22 4.13 -12.11
N GLU A 98 -9.21 5.30 -12.71
CA GLU A 98 -8.25 6.36 -12.37
C GLU A 98 -8.37 6.79 -10.91
N VAL A 99 -9.59 7.01 -10.41
CA VAL A 99 -9.84 7.35 -9.00
C VAL A 99 -9.36 6.23 -8.07
N TYR A 100 -9.67 4.98 -8.40
CA TYR A 100 -9.25 3.82 -7.62
C TYR A 100 -7.72 3.68 -7.59
N LEU A 101 -7.05 3.85 -8.73
CA LEU A 101 -5.59 3.82 -8.82
C LEU A 101 -4.95 4.93 -7.97
N LYS A 102 -5.50 6.15 -7.99
CA LYS A 102 -5.04 7.26 -7.14
C LYS A 102 -5.21 6.93 -5.66
N ARG A 103 -6.31 6.30 -5.24
CA ARG A 103 -6.49 5.81 -3.87
C ARG A 103 -5.45 4.76 -3.50
N VAL A 104 -5.19 3.80 -4.39
CA VAL A 104 -4.18 2.74 -4.19
C VAL A 104 -2.78 3.34 -4.04
N TRP A 105 -2.42 4.34 -4.85
CA TRP A 105 -1.15 5.05 -4.71
C TRP A 105 -1.05 5.80 -3.38
N PHE A 106 -2.09 6.54 -3.02
CA PHE A 106 -2.12 7.35 -1.80
C PHE A 106 -2.02 6.51 -0.53
N SER A 107 -2.74 5.40 -0.49
CA SER A 107 -2.82 4.53 0.70
C SER A 107 -1.77 3.42 0.74
N ASN A 108 -0.86 3.35 -0.23
CA ASN A 108 0.09 2.25 -0.42
C ASN A 108 -0.60 0.88 -0.44
N GLY A 109 -1.74 0.78 -1.13
CA GLY A 109 -2.49 -0.45 -1.29
C GLY A 109 -4.01 -0.26 -1.41
N ILE A 110 -4.72 -1.39 -1.42
CA ILE A 110 -6.17 -1.45 -1.64
C ILE A 110 -7.01 -1.15 -0.39
N HIS A 111 -6.39 -0.83 0.74
CA HIS A 111 -7.07 -0.52 2.00
C HIS A 111 -6.87 0.93 2.40
N HIS A 112 -7.87 1.50 3.06
CA HIS A 112 -7.80 2.85 3.58
C HIS A 112 -6.65 3.00 4.58
N HIS A 113 -5.87 4.07 4.46
CA HIS A 113 -4.64 4.27 5.22
C HIS A 113 -4.85 4.48 6.73
N TYR A 114 -6.03 4.94 7.16
CA TYR A 114 -6.41 5.05 8.57
C TYR A 114 -7.40 3.96 9.00
N GLY A 115 -8.56 3.87 8.32
CA GLY A 115 -9.66 2.99 8.73
C GLY A 115 -9.40 1.51 8.46
N SER A 116 -8.39 1.18 7.65
CA SER A 116 -8.01 -0.19 7.29
C SER A 116 -9.02 -0.95 6.42
N GLU A 117 -10.21 -0.42 6.15
CA GLU A 117 -11.21 -1.03 5.28
C GLU A 117 -10.75 -1.04 3.82
N LYS A 118 -11.19 -2.05 3.08
CA LYS A 118 -10.87 -2.20 1.66
C LYS A 118 -11.67 -1.23 0.80
N PHE A 119 -10.99 -0.61 -0.19
CA PHE A 119 -11.66 0.16 -1.21
C PHE A 119 -12.47 -0.73 -2.15
N VAL A 120 -13.71 -0.35 -2.42
CA VAL A 120 -14.54 -0.97 -3.46
C VAL A 120 -14.29 -0.22 -4.78
N PRO A 121 -13.93 -0.93 -5.87
CA PRO A 121 -13.79 -0.31 -7.18
C PRO A 121 -15.10 0.28 -7.68
N GLY A 122 -15.04 1.48 -8.28
CA GLY A 122 -16.19 2.09 -8.95
C GLY A 122 -16.34 1.67 -10.42
N PHE A 123 -15.45 0.82 -10.92
CA PHE A 123 -15.49 0.25 -12.28
C PHE A 123 -15.88 -1.23 -12.23
N SER A 124 -16.45 -1.71 -13.35
CA SER A 124 -16.92 -3.08 -13.43
C SER A 124 -15.78 -4.09 -13.63
N GLU A 125 -15.98 -5.30 -13.11
CA GLU A 125 -15.09 -6.44 -13.31
C GLU A 125 -14.90 -6.74 -14.81
N ALA A 126 -16.00 -6.76 -15.58
CA ALA A 126 -15.97 -6.98 -17.02
C ALA A 126 -15.15 -5.93 -17.78
N PHE A 127 -15.26 -4.65 -17.38
CA PHE A 127 -14.43 -3.60 -17.95
C PHE A 127 -12.96 -3.85 -17.70
N PHE A 128 -12.59 -4.17 -16.46
CA PHE A 128 -11.18 -4.35 -16.08
C PHE A 128 -10.58 -5.57 -16.77
N GLU A 129 -11.31 -6.67 -16.85
CA GLU A 129 -10.89 -7.85 -17.60
C GLU A 129 -10.64 -7.52 -19.08
N LYS A 130 -11.59 -6.87 -19.75
CA LYS A 130 -11.46 -6.44 -21.15
C LYS A 130 -10.24 -5.53 -21.33
N ALA A 131 -10.02 -4.60 -20.42
CA ALA A 131 -8.88 -3.68 -20.46
C ALA A 131 -7.56 -4.42 -20.32
N LEU A 132 -7.43 -5.37 -19.36
CA LEU A 132 -6.24 -6.20 -19.18
C LEU A 132 -5.93 -7.07 -20.40
N ARG A 133 -6.96 -7.59 -21.08
CA ARG A 133 -6.79 -8.37 -22.30
C ARG A 133 -6.32 -7.52 -23.50
N SER A 134 -6.52 -6.20 -23.44
CA SER A 134 -6.15 -5.24 -24.51
C SER A 134 -4.74 -4.68 -24.40
N VAL A 135 -4.06 -4.85 -23.28
CA VAL A 135 -2.71 -4.31 -23.04
C VAL A 135 -1.60 -5.35 -23.31
N ASP A 136 -0.36 -4.89 -23.35
CA ASP A 136 0.79 -5.79 -23.53
C ASP A 136 0.98 -6.70 -22.30
N LYS A 137 0.77 -8.00 -22.49
CA LYS A 137 0.87 -9.01 -21.43
C LYS A 137 2.24 -9.05 -20.76
N ARG A 138 3.32 -8.66 -21.46
CA ARG A 138 4.69 -8.62 -20.91
C ARG A 138 4.85 -7.58 -19.79
N LYS A 139 3.95 -6.60 -19.75
CA LYS A 139 3.91 -5.55 -18.71
C LYS A 139 3.10 -5.95 -17.49
N LEU A 140 2.31 -7.01 -17.57
CA LEU A 140 1.49 -7.51 -16.49
C LEU A 140 2.35 -8.31 -15.47
N PRO A 141 1.94 -8.35 -14.20
CA PRO A 141 2.69 -9.01 -13.13
C PRO A 141 2.46 -10.53 -13.11
N LEU A 142 2.71 -11.19 -14.25
CA LEU A 142 2.60 -12.64 -14.37
C LEU A 142 3.80 -13.32 -13.70
N GLU A 143 3.53 -14.35 -12.92
CA GLU A 143 4.54 -15.24 -12.38
C GLU A 143 5.04 -16.22 -13.48
N LYS A 144 6.15 -16.87 -13.20
CA LYS A 144 6.72 -17.83 -14.17
C LYS A 144 5.71 -18.95 -14.46
N GLY A 145 5.30 -19.07 -15.73
CA GLY A 145 4.31 -20.05 -16.17
C GLY A 145 2.85 -19.69 -15.92
N GLN A 146 2.57 -18.53 -15.33
CA GLN A 146 1.22 -18.05 -15.09
C GLN A 146 0.62 -17.43 -16.36
N THR A 147 -0.62 -17.78 -16.66
CA THR A 147 -1.41 -17.14 -17.73
C THR A 147 -2.13 -15.89 -17.21
N LEU A 148 -2.67 -15.06 -18.12
CA LEU A 148 -3.53 -13.94 -17.73
C LEU A 148 -4.81 -14.41 -17.03
N ASP A 149 -5.37 -15.55 -17.47
CA ASP A 149 -6.58 -16.10 -16.84
C ASP A 149 -6.31 -16.57 -15.41
N ASP A 150 -5.13 -17.15 -15.16
CA ASP A 150 -4.70 -17.51 -13.79
C ASP A 150 -4.54 -16.26 -12.91
N LEU A 151 -3.94 -15.19 -13.45
CA LEU A 151 -3.79 -13.91 -12.75
C LEU A 151 -5.16 -13.32 -12.40
N ILE A 152 -6.09 -13.28 -13.36
CA ILE A 152 -7.45 -12.79 -13.17
C ILE A 152 -8.16 -13.62 -12.09
N LYS A 153 -8.15 -14.95 -12.21
CA LYS A 153 -8.77 -15.86 -11.24
C LYS A 153 -8.25 -15.66 -9.82
N GLU A 154 -6.95 -15.38 -9.68
CA GLU A 154 -6.31 -15.18 -8.38
C GLU A 154 -6.60 -13.79 -7.78
N VAL A 155 -6.54 -12.74 -8.58
CA VAL A 155 -6.49 -11.35 -8.08
C VAL A 155 -7.85 -10.68 -8.09
N PHE A 156 -8.76 -11.01 -9.01
CA PHE A 156 -10.07 -10.37 -9.10
C PHE A 156 -10.93 -10.53 -7.84
N PRO A 157 -10.98 -11.71 -7.18
CA PRO A 157 -11.68 -11.82 -5.90
C PRO A 157 -11.12 -10.86 -4.83
N VAL A 158 -9.81 -10.60 -4.85
CA VAL A 158 -9.19 -9.67 -3.91
C VAL A 158 -9.60 -8.21 -4.20
N ILE A 159 -9.78 -7.85 -5.46
CA ILE A 159 -10.20 -6.49 -5.86
C ILE A 159 -11.71 -6.29 -5.66
N PHE A 160 -12.54 -7.22 -6.15
CA PHE A 160 -13.98 -7.00 -6.34
C PHE A 160 -14.87 -7.61 -5.25
N ASN A 161 -14.44 -8.71 -4.60
CA ASN A 161 -15.24 -9.31 -3.52
C ASN A 161 -14.94 -8.60 -2.19
N PRO A 162 -15.92 -7.86 -1.60
CA PRO A 162 -15.71 -7.13 -0.35
C PRO A 162 -15.32 -8.04 0.83
N GLU A 163 -15.72 -9.32 0.81
CA GLU A 163 -15.45 -10.27 1.90
C GLU A 163 -14.03 -10.87 1.85
N VAL A 164 -13.32 -10.72 0.73
CA VAL A 164 -11.96 -11.22 0.59
C VAL A 164 -10.97 -10.15 1.07
N MET A 165 -10.26 -10.42 2.16
CA MET A 165 -9.32 -9.46 2.77
C MET A 165 -9.98 -8.09 3.05
N PRO A 166 -11.10 -8.04 3.80
CA PRO A 166 -11.88 -6.82 3.99
C PRO A 166 -11.13 -5.73 4.74
N MET A 167 -10.17 -6.12 5.60
CA MET A 167 -9.42 -5.20 6.46
C MET A 167 -7.91 -5.41 6.29
N ARG A 168 -7.16 -4.31 6.24
CA ARG A 168 -5.69 -4.37 6.33
C ARG A 168 -5.25 -4.92 7.67
N VAL A 169 -5.83 -4.40 8.74
CA VAL A 169 -5.67 -4.88 10.12
C VAL A 169 -7.06 -5.05 10.71
N ASN A 170 -7.42 -6.26 11.08
CA ASN A 170 -8.70 -6.57 11.72
C ASN A 170 -8.51 -6.76 13.23
N GLN A 171 -9.04 -5.84 14.02
CA GLN A 171 -8.97 -5.86 15.49
C GLN A 171 -10.33 -6.24 16.13
N THR A 172 -11.17 -6.99 15.40
CA THR A 172 -12.46 -7.44 15.92
C THR A 172 -12.25 -8.45 17.04
N ASP A 173 -12.89 -8.21 18.17
CA ASP A 173 -12.82 -9.11 19.32
C ASP A 173 -13.27 -10.54 18.97
N GLY A 174 -12.53 -11.52 19.50
CA GLY A 174 -12.80 -12.95 19.28
C GLY A 174 -12.37 -13.51 17.92
N GLN A 175 -11.75 -12.69 17.08
CA GLN A 175 -11.15 -13.13 15.81
C GLN A 175 -9.63 -13.20 15.90
N ASP A 176 -9.03 -14.12 15.14
CA ASP A 176 -7.57 -14.19 15.01
C ASP A 176 -7.08 -13.00 14.17
N LEU A 177 -6.43 -12.04 14.83
CA LEU A 177 -5.91 -10.81 14.22
C LEU A 177 -4.98 -11.11 13.01
N VAL A 178 -4.14 -12.15 13.13
CA VAL A 178 -3.15 -12.49 12.08
C VAL A 178 -3.83 -13.11 10.86
N LYS A 179 -4.80 -14.02 11.10
CA LYS A 179 -5.50 -14.73 10.02
C LYS A 179 -6.50 -13.86 9.26
N THR A 180 -7.11 -12.91 9.94
CA THR A 180 -8.18 -12.08 9.37
C THR A 180 -7.69 -10.74 8.81
N SER A 181 -6.43 -10.38 9.05
CA SER A 181 -5.80 -9.19 8.48
C SER A 181 -5.12 -9.47 7.14
N ALA A 182 -5.19 -8.50 6.23
CA ALA A 182 -4.52 -8.58 4.92
C ALA A 182 -3.02 -8.28 4.98
N CYS A 183 -2.54 -7.63 6.05
CA CYS A 183 -1.14 -7.27 6.20
C CYS A 183 -0.21 -8.49 6.12
N ASN A 184 0.98 -8.30 5.53
CA ASN A 184 1.85 -9.39 5.08
C ASN A 184 3.09 -9.56 5.95
N TYR A 185 2.92 -9.44 7.28
CA TYR A 185 3.99 -9.70 8.25
C TYR A 185 4.07 -11.16 8.69
N TYR A 186 3.09 -11.97 8.33
CA TYR A 186 2.93 -13.35 8.77
C TYR A 186 2.72 -14.28 7.59
N GLY A 187 3.32 -15.47 7.65
CA GLY A 187 3.05 -16.56 6.71
C GLY A 187 1.60 -17.04 6.79
N LYS A 188 1.12 -17.67 5.72
CA LYS A 188 -0.27 -18.15 5.64
C LYS A 188 -0.69 -19.05 6.79
N ASP A 189 0.26 -19.83 7.36
CA ASP A 189 0.00 -20.83 8.39
C ASP A 189 0.26 -20.33 9.81
N VAL A 190 0.72 -19.06 9.97
CA VAL A 190 0.94 -18.45 11.27
C VAL A 190 -0.39 -17.92 11.81
N THR A 191 -0.67 -18.19 13.08
CA THR A 191 -1.83 -17.68 13.83
C THR A 191 -1.42 -16.57 14.77
N GLN A 192 -2.40 -15.87 15.35
CA GLN A 192 -2.14 -14.88 16.40
C GLN A 192 -1.45 -15.54 17.61
N ALA A 193 -1.93 -16.71 18.04
CA ALA A 193 -1.32 -17.45 19.15
C ALA A 193 0.15 -17.81 18.88
N ASP A 194 0.48 -18.24 17.65
CA ASP A 194 1.86 -18.51 17.25
C ASP A 194 2.76 -17.27 17.37
N ALA A 195 2.24 -16.12 16.93
CA ALA A 195 2.98 -14.87 16.97
C ALA A 195 3.19 -14.37 18.40
N GLU A 196 2.14 -14.43 19.23
CA GLU A 196 2.20 -14.07 20.66
C GLU A 196 3.17 -14.96 21.42
N GLU A 197 3.12 -16.27 21.21
CA GLU A 197 4.05 -17.21 21.82
C GLU A 197 5.51 -16.90 21.43
N PHE A 198 5.74 -16.64 20.13
CA PHE A 198 7.06 -16.34 19.62
C PHE A 198 7.63 -15.06 20.24
N TYR A 199 6.89 -13.96 20.23
CA TYR A 199 7.37 -12.67 20.74
C TYR A 199 7.41 -12.61 22.27
N ASN A 200 6.51 -13.30 22.97
CA ASN A 200 6.52 -13.36 24.44
C ASN A 200 7.80 -14.00 24.99
N LYS A 201 8.42 -14.93 24.25
CA LYS A 201 9.73 -15.52 24.61
C LYS A 201 10.87 -14.52 24.54
N MET A 202 10.71 -13.40 23.81
CA MET A 202 11.74 -12.37 23.67
C MET A 202 11.58 -11.24 24.71
N LYS A 203 10.40 -11.13 25.34
CA LYS A 203 10.14 -10.10 26.36
C LYS A 203 10.96 -10.37 27.61
N LYS A 204 11.58 -9.31 28.15
CA LYS A 204 12.25 -9.35 29.44
C LYS A 204 11.28 -8.88 30.51
N PRO A 205 11.16 -9.56 31.67
CA PRO A 205 10.20 -9.24 32.72
C PRO A 205 10.34 -7.81 33.30
N ASP A 206 11.54 -7.25 33.26
CA ASP A 206 11.90 -5.99 33.91
C ASP A 206 12.03 -4.80 32.93
N GLU A 207 11.62 -4.94 31.66
CA GLU A 207 11.64 -3.83 30.70
C GLU A 207 10.47 -2.89 30.98
N ALA A 208 10.79 -1.65 31.44
CA ALA A 208 9.81 -0.59 31.66
C ALA A 208 9.16 -0.10 30.34
N GLU A 209 9.87 -0.22 29.22
CA GLU A 209 9.38 0.07 27.88
C GLU A 209 9.53 -1.19 27.01
N PRO A 210 8.42 -1.83 26.63
CA PRO A 210 8.49 -3.05 25.82
C PRO A 210 9.04 -2.73 24.42
N VAL A 211 10.06 -3.51 24.01
CA VAL A 211 10.61 -3.43 22.65
C VAL A 211 9.52 -3.87 21.64
N MET A 212 9.34 -3.09 20.60
CA MET A 212 8.45 -3.44 19.48
C MET A 212 9.15 -4.43 18.55
N TYR A 213 8.76 -5.71 18.62
CA TYR A 213 9.28 -6.76 17.75
C TYR A 213 8.50 -6.85 16.43
N GLY A 214 9.10 -7.44 15.40
CA GLY A 214 8.42 -7.80 14.16
C GLY A 214 8.30 -6.71 13.10
N LEU A 215 8.80 -5.49 13.34
CA LEU A 215 8.70 -4.38 12.37
C LEU A 215 9.58 -4.59 11.12
N ASN A 216 10.70 -5.32 11.27
CA ASN A 216 11.71 -5.55 10.22
C ASN A 216 11.83 -7.03 9.85
N SER A 217 10.75 -7.79 9.99
CA SER A 217 10.76 -9.23 9.76
C SER A 217 9.40 -9.75 9.35
N ARG A 218 9.37 -11.01 8.96
CA ARG A 218 8.16 -11.79 8.75
C ARG A 218 8.27 -13.09 9.54
N LEU A 219 7.23 -13.44 10.28
CA LEU A 219 7.11 -14.77 10.86
C LEU A 219 6.53 -15.75 9.82
N VAL A 220 7.16 -16.90 9.69
CA VAL A 220 6.69 -18.00 8.82
C VAL A 220 6.78 -19.32 9.57
N LYS A 221 6.05 -20.34 9.14
CA LYS A 221 6.25 -21.71 9.61
C LYS A 221 7.14 -22.48 8.64
N GLU A 222 8.22 -23.06 9.17
CA GLU A 222 9.11 -23.98 8.46
C GLU A 222 9.16 -25.29 9.25
N ASN A 223 8.78 -26.38 8.62
CA ASN A 223 8.71 -27.71 9.27
C ASN A 223 7.92 -27.69 10.61
N GLY A 224 6.80 -26.95 10.61
CA GLY A 224 5.91 -26.81 11.77
C GLY A 224 6.40 -25.86 12.88
N LYS A 225 7.58 -25.25 12.74
CA LYS A 225 8.13 -24.30 13.72
C LYS A 225 8.01 -22.86 13.21
N VAL A 226 7.66 -21.94 14.10
CA VAL A 226 7.66 -20.51 13.80
C VAL A 226 9.09 -20.02 13.71
N VAL A 227 9.44 -19.36 12.60
CA VAL A 227 10.76 -18.81 12.29
C VAL A 227 10.62 -17.37 11.88
N GLU A 228 11.51 -16.52 12.38
CA GLU A 228 11.60 -15.12 11.99
C GLU A 228 12.54 -14.95 10.79
N LYS A 229 12.02 -14.35 9.71
CA LYS A 229 12.79 -13.94 8.53
C LYS A 229 13.03 -12.45 8.59
N VAL A 230 14.20 -12.05 9.11
CA VAL A 230 14.60 -10.64 9.18
C VAL A 230 14.91 -10.13 7.78
N TRP A 231 14.46 -8.93 7.45
CA TRP A 231 14.76 -8.30 6.17
C TRP A 231 16.20 -7.77 6.15
N ARG A 232 16.90 -8.15 5.09
CA ARG A 232 18.29 -7.75 4.88
C ARG A 232 18.68 -7.92 3.43
N SER A 233 19.84 -7.39 3.05
CA SER A 233 20.46 -7.64 1.75
C SER A 233 20.48 -9.15 1.45
N GLY A 234 20.13 -9.51 0.21
CA GLY A 234 20.04 -10.91 -0.25
C GLY A 234 18.80 -11.68 0.20
N GLY A 235 17.98 -11.13 1.10
CA GLY A 235 16.73 -11.74 1.57
C GLY A 235 15.47 -11.17 0.92
N LEU A 236 14.33 -11.33 1.61
CA LEU A 236 13.10 -10.66 1.26
C LEU A 236 13.34 -9.13 1.22
N TYR A 237 12.88 -8.48 0.16
CA TYR A 237 13.16 -7.07 -0.14
C TYR A 237 14.65 -6.72 -0.38
N GLY A 238 15.55 -7.71 -0.50
CA GLY A 238 16.98 -7.49 -0.62
C GLY A 238 17.35 -6.49 -1.69
N LYS A 239 16.76 -6.57 -2.89
CA LYS A 239 17.01 -5.60 -3.99
C LYS A 239 16.62 -4.16 -3.65
N ALA A 240 15.56 -3.95 -2.87
CA ALA A 240 15.15 -2.62 -2.42
C ALA A 240 16.10 -2.12 -1.32
N ILE A 241 16.44 -2.99 -0.37
CA ILE A 241 17.37 -2.70 0.73
C ILE A 241 18.76 -2.34 0.18
N ASP A 242 19.27 -3.11 -0.79
CA ASP A 242 20.55 -2.82 -1.44
C ASP A 242 20.58 -1.41 -2.06
N LYS A 243 19.48 -1.01 -2.72
CA LYS A 243 19.34 0.35 -3.28
C LYS A 243 19.21 1.45 -2.22
N ILE A 244 18.68 1.13 -1.03
CA ILE A 244 18.59 2.08 0.09
C ILE A 244 19.96 2.34 0.69
N ILE A 245 20.80 1.29 0.76
CA ILE A 245 22.14 1.36 1.35
C ILE A 245 23.15 2.00 0.40
N TYR A 246 23.00 1.82 -0.89
CA TYR A 246 23.91 2.32 -1.94
C TYR A 246 23.73 3.80 -2.22
#